data_467aa4dd4787df93f2ef0e8f0e1446da
#
_entry.id   467aa4dd4787df93f2ef0e8f0e1446da
#
_cell.length_a   1.000
_cell.length_b   1.000
_cell.length_c   1.000
_cell.angle_alpha   90.00
_cell.angle_beta   90.00
_cell.angle_gamma   90.00
#
_symmetry.space_group_name_H-M   'P 1'
#
loop_
_entity.id
_entity.type
_entity.pdbx_description
1 polymer ?
#
loop_
_entity_poly.entity_id
_entity_poly.type
_entity_poly.pdbx_seq_one_letter_code
_entity_poly.pdbx_strand_id
1 'polypeptide(L)'
;MAQVLKSNRLQKQRRDSAHPLKRLLDYGHDYRKKIWLAVVCSILNRLFDLAPPVLIGFAVDVVVKQQDSIIASWGITDIFWQFLILSFLTVVVWVLESVFEYALETLWRNLAQTIQHDLRLDAYKHLQNLELAYFEERSTGGLMSILSDDINQLERFLDVGANDILQTATTIIILGGAFLILAPNVAWMTMLPIPFIIWGTFAYQDLLEPRYADVREKLSFLNSRLSNNLGGITTIKSFTAEEYESKRLESESEAYRKSNSKAIKLSAAFVPLIRMLILIGFTALLLFGGMSAVNGNMSVGTYSVLVFLTQRLLWPLTRLGQTFDLYQRAMASTNRVLNLLDTPITINPGNTDLPVEKVRGEINFHNITFAYKDRQPVIKNLSLELPAGKTIAIVGSTGSGKSTLVKLLLRFYEVTSGNITVDNIDLQNISLQDLRRCIGLVSQDVFLFHGTVAENIAYGSFNANDREIMNAAKVAEAHEFIMQLPQGYETIVGERGQKLSGGQRQRIAIARAILKNPPILILDEATSAVDNETEAAIARSLERITVDRTTIAIAHRLSTIRNSDCIYVLEYGEIVESGTHEELLEHNGIYASLWRVQSGLKSVNS
;
A
#
# COMPACT_ATOMS: atom_id res chain seq x y z
N MET A 1 7.42 27.47 17.13
CA MET A 1 8.00 26.30 16.47
C MET A 1 8.34 25.15 17.44
N ALA A 2 9.12 25.33 18.50
CA ALA A 2 9.47 24.29 19.49
C ALA A 2 8.26 23.67 20.23
N GLN A 3 7.23 24.46 20.58
CA GLN A 3 6.01 23.95 21.22
C GLN A 3 5.13 23.14 20.30
N VAL A 4 5.03 23.49 19.01
CA VAL A 4 4.28 22.73 17.98
C VAL A 4 4.98 21.40 17.69
N LEU A 5 6.32 21.39 17.60
CA LEU A 5 7.11 20.17 17.42
C LEU A 5 7.02 19.24 18.65
N LYS A 6 6.94 19.81 19.86
CA LYS A 6 6.77 19.03 21.09
C LYS A 6 5.35 18.47 21.22
N SER A 7 4.33 19.23 20.81
CA SER A 7 2.93 18.78 20.73
C SER A 7 2.76 17.64 19.71
N ASN A 8 3.34 17.78 18.52
CA ASN A 8 3.31 16.76 17.48
C ASN A 8 4.06 15.48 17.89
N ARG A 9 5.22 15.60 18.57
CA ARG A 9 5.92 14.43 19.13
C ARG A 9 5.13 13.71 20.21
N LEU A 10 4.47 14.45 21.10
CA LEU A 10 3.63 13.83 22.15
C LEU A 10 2.34 13.22 21.59
N GLN A 11 1.74 13.80 20.56
CA GLN A 11 0.63 13.19 19.85
C GLN A 11 1.06 11.93 19.08
N LYS A 12 2.22 11.94 18.42
CA LYS A 12 2.81 10.78 17.75
C LYS A 12 3.11 9.66 18.74
N GLN A 13 3.78 9.95 19.87
CA GLN A 13 4.04 8.93 20.91
C GLN A 13 2.75 8.34 21.51
N ARG A 14 1.67 9.14 21.67
CA ARG A 14 0.36 8.63 22.13
C ARG A 14 -0.33 7.79 21.07
N ARG A 15 -0.17 8.08 19.77
CA ARG A 15 -0.71 7.26 18.66
C ARG A 15 0.10 5.98 18.46
N ASP A 16 1.42 6.04 18.51
CA ASP A 16 2.31 4.87 18.39
C ASP A 16 2.13 3.87 19.55
N SER A 17 1.67 4.32 20.72
CA SER A 17 1.35 3.46 21.88
C SER A 17 -0.10 2.95 21.90
N ALA A 18 -0.97 3.43 21.01
CA ALA A 18 -2.36 3.00 20.98
C ALA A 18 -2.50 1.66 20.28
N HIS A 19 -3.27 0.74 20.91
CA HIS A 19 -3.55 -0.58 20.32
C HIS A 19 -4.17 -0.44 18.90
N PRO A 20 -3.73 -1.22 17.90
CA PRO A 20 -4.17 -1.10 16.51
C PRO A 20 -5.68 -1.12 16.33
N LEU A 21 -6.38 -1.93 17.11
CA LEU A 21 -7.83 -2.00 17.10
C LEU A 21 -8.48 -0.65 17.47
N LYS A 22 -7.91 0.05 18.47
CA LYS A 22 -8.42 1.38 18.86
C LYS A 22 -8.24 2.39 17.72
N ARG A 23 -7.06 2.40 17.10
CA ARG A 23 -6.79 3.26 15.93
C ARG A 23 -7.75 2.98 14.77
N LEU A 24 -8.08 1.70 14.54
CA LEU A 24 -9.05 1.28 13.52
C LEU A 24 -10.46 1.76 13.86
N LEU A 25 -10.89 1.63 15.12
CA LEU A 25 -12.20 2.10 15.58
C LEU A 25 -12.32 3.63 15.53
N ASP A 26 -11.23 4.35 15.79
CA ASP A 26 -11.16 5.80 15.66
C ASP A 26 -11.29 6.22 14.19
N TYR A 27 -10.60 5.52 13.27
CA TYR A 27 -10.78 5.73 11.82
C TYR A 27 -12.21 5.39 11.36
N GLY A 28 -12.77 4.30 11.92
CA GLY A 28 -14.14 3.86 11.63
C GLY A 28 -15.25 4.69 12.26
N HIS A 29 -14.95 5.85 12.88
CA HIS A 29 -15.94 6.67 13.57
C HIS A 29 -17.16 7.03 12.73
N ASP A 30 -16.94 7.36 11.46
CA ASP A 30 -18.00 7.80 10.53
C ASP A 30 -18.94 6.65 10.15
N TYR A 31 -18.51 5.40 10.33
CA TYR A 31 -19.30 4.20 10.03
C TYR A 31 -20.04 3.62 11.26
N ARG A 32 -20.02 4.26 12.43
CA ARG A 32 -20.58 3.74 13.69
C ARG A 32 -22.02 3.24 13.56
N LYS A 33 -22.87 3.96 12.83
CA LYS A 33 -24.27 3.55 12.64
C LYS A 33 -24.37 2.21 11.91
N LYS A 34 -23.58 2.03 10.85
CA LYS A 34 -23.55 0.78 10.07
C LYS A 34 -22.97 -0.36 10.89
N ILE A 35 -21.90 -0.10 11.67
CA ILE A 35 -21.28 -1.07 12.58
C ILE A 35 -22.31 -1.55 13.62
N TRP A 36 -23.00 -0.63 14.30
CA TRP A 36 -24.01 -0.98 15.27
C TRP A 36 -25.16 -1.80 14.68
N LEU A 37 -25.63 -1.44 13.48
CA LEU A 37 -26.68 -2.19 12.79
C LEU A 37 -26.19 -3.62 12.46
N ALA A 38 -24.97 -3.77 11.95
CA ALA A 38 -24.39 -5.07 11.67
C ALA A 38 -24.23 -5.93 12.95
N VAL A 39 -23.76 -5.33 14.05
CA VAL A 39 -23.65 -5.99 15.35
C VAL A 39 -25.02 -6.48 15.86
N VAL A 40 -26.05 -5.64 15.78
CA VAL A 40 -27.40 -6.03 16.20
C VAL A 40 -27.94 -7.18 15.34
N CYS A 41 -27.78 -7.10 14.00
CA CYS A 41 -28.19 -8.18 13.11
C CYS A 41 -27.44 -9.49 13.40
N SER A 42 -26.13 -9.42 13.73
CA SER A 42 -25.33 -10.60 14.07
C SER A 42 -25.81 -11.24 15.38
N ILE A 43 -26.13 -10.43 16.40
CA ILE A 43 -26.64 -10.93 17.68
C ILE A 43 -28.03 -11.57 17.48
N LEU A 44 -28.93 -10.93 16.74
CA LEU A 44 -30.26 -11.45 16.45
C LEU A 44 -30.21 -12.74 15.63
N ASN A 45 -29.40 -12.76 14.58
CA ASN A 45 -29.18 -13.99 13.79
C ASN A 45 -28.74 -15.13 14.71
N ARG A 46 -27.74 -14.89 15.60
CA ARG A 46 -27.28 -15.91 16.53
C ARG A 46 -28.32 -16.37 17.53
N LEU A 47 -29.17 -15.46 17.99
CA LEU A 47 -30.27 -15.79 18.86
C LEU A 47 -31.27 -16.76 18.18
N PHE A 48 -31.64 -16.47 16.92
CA PHE A 48 -32.53 -17.34 16.14
C PHE A 48 -31.88 -18.68 15.76
N ASP A 49 -30.58 -18.71 15.43
CA ASP A 49 -29.82 -19.95 15.15
C ASP A 49 -29.78 -20.90 16.38
N LEU A 50 -29.85 -20.34 17.60
CA LEU A 50 -29.86 -21.13 18.83
C LEU A 50 -31.27 -21.59 19.27
N ALA A 51 -32.33 -21.11 18.63
CA ALA A 51 -33.70 -21.47 19.00
C ALA A 51 -34.15 -22.88 18.53
N PRO A 52 -33.75 -23.43 17.35
CA PRO A 52 -34.20 -24.74 16.90
C PRO A 52 -33.95 -25.89 17.89
N PRO A 53 -32.78 -26.02 18.53
CA PRO A 53 -32.58 -27.02 19.59
C PRO A 53 -33.56 -26.91 20.76
N VAL A 54 -33.99 -25.70 21.12
CA VAL A 54 -34.97 -25.47 22.19
C VAL A 54 -36.35 -25.94 21.72
N LEU A 55 -36.73 -25.67 20.46
CA LEU A 55 -37.99 -26.15 19.89
C LEU A 55 -38.01 -27.69 19.78
N ILE A 56 -36.89 -28.32 19.47
CA ILE A 56 -36.76 -29.79 19.52
C ILE A 56 -36.99 -30.32 20.94
N GLY A 57 -36.43 -29.65 21.96
CA GLY A 57 -36.66 -30.00 23.33
C GLY A 57 -38.12 -29.92 23.76
N PHE A 58 -38.85 -28.89 23.29
CA PHE A 58 -40.29 -28.78 23.53
C PHE A 58 -41.05 -29.88 22.76
N ALA A 59 -40.65 -30.23 21.54
CA ALA A 59 -41.25 -31.35 20.83
C ALA A 59 -41.06 -32.69 21.55
N VAL A 60 -39.88 -32.93 22.12
CA VAL A 60 -39.61 -34.13 22.96
C VAL A 60 -40.47 -34.10 24.22
N ASP A 61 -40.63 -32.93 24.86
CA ASP A 61 -41.48 -32.78 26.04
C ASP A 61 -42.97 -33.10 25.73
N VAL A 62 -43.46 -32.67 24.55
CA VAL A 62 -44.82 -32.99 24.06
C VAL A 62 -44.97 -34.51 23.85
N VAL A 63 -43.97 -35.18 23.25
CA VAL A 63 -44.03 -36.63 23.04
C VAL A 63 -44.07 -37.41 24.36
N VAL A 64 -43.28 -36.98 25.33
CA VAL A 64 -43.11 -37.69 26.64
C VAL A 64 -44.24 -37.39 27.59
N LYS A 65 -44.66 -36.13 27.75
CA LYS A 65 -45.65 -35.69 28.76
C LYS A 65 -47.05 -35.47 28.19
N GLN A 66 -47.21 -35.46 26.87
CA GLN A 66 -48.47 -35.27 26.18
C GLN A 66 -49.29 -34.07 26.71
N GLN A 67 -50.33 -34.30 27.50
CA GLN A 67 -51.22 -33.30 28.06
C GLN A 67 -50.61 -32.50 29.23
N ASP A 68 -49.48 -32.96 29.78
CA ASP A 68 -48.76 -32.29 30.87
C ASP A 68 -47.49 -31.58 30.37
N SER A 69 -47.37 -31.38 29.05
CA SER A 69 -46.26 -30.67 28.43
C SER A 69 -46.28 -29.17 28.77
N ILE A 70 -45.11 -28.51 28.57
CA ILE A 70 -44.99 -27.04 28.75
C ILE A 70 -45.98 -26.30 27.87
N ILE A 71 -46.27 -26.78 26.65
CA ILE A 71 -47.22 -26.16 25.73
C ILE A 71 -48.66 -26.38 26.22
N ALA A 72 -48.95 -27.54 26.81
CA ALA A 72 -50.26 -27.79 27.42
C ALA A 72 -50.54 -26.84 28.57
N SER A 73 -49.52 -26.40 29.31
CA SER A 73 -49.66 -25.39 30.38
C SER A 73 -50.13 -24.02 29.84
N TRP A 74 -49.98 -23.75 28.56
CA TRP A 74 -50.53 -22.56 27.86
C TRP A 74 -51.98 -22.69 27.44
N GLY A 75 -52.63 -23.78 27.84
CA GLY A 75 -54.05 -24.05 27.55
C GLY A 75 -54.32 -24.88 26.30
N ILE A 76 -53.30 -25.40 25.65
CA ILE A 76 -53.38 -26.19 24.42
C ILE A 76 -53.12 -27.67 24.73
N THR A 77 -54.14 -28.39 25.14
CA THR A 77 -54.03 -29.81 25.57
C THR A 77 -54.05 -30.83 24.43
N ASP A 78 -54.57 -30.46 23.25
CA ASP A 78 -54.56 -31.33 22.08
C ASP A 78 -53.17 -31.46 21.48
N ILE A 79 -52.67 -32.66 21.32
CA ILE A 79 -51.30 -32.98 20.85
C ILE A 79 -51.07 -32.48 19.42
N PHE A 80 -52.07 -32.58 18.55
CA PHE A 80 -51.93 -32.12 17.15
C PHE A 80 -51.71 -30.63 17.08
N TRP A 81 -52.46 -29.86 17.86
CA TRP A 81 -52.29 -28.39 17.90
C TRP A 81 -50.96 -27.97 18.52
N GLN A 82 -50.44 -28.75 19.53
CA GLN A 82 -49.12 -28.49 20.09
C GLN A 82 -48.02 -28.63 19.01
N PHE A 83 -48.04 -29.72 18.22
CA PHE A 83 -47.09 -29.90 17.11
C PHE A 83 -47.29 -28.88 15.98
N LEU A 84 -48.54 -28.46 15.68
CA LEU A 84 -48.78 -27.45 14.67
C LEU A 84 -48.14 -26.11 15.06
N ILE A 85 -48.29 -25.71 16.34
CA ILE A 85 -47.67 -24.49 16.86
C ILE A 85 -46.14 -24.58 16.83
N LEU A 86 -45.55 -25.69 17.24
CA LEU A 86 -44.11 -25.90 17.17
C LEU A 86 -43.58 -25.84 15.73
N SER A 87 -44.34 -26.47 14.80
CA SER A 87 -43.99 -26.42 13.37
C SER A 87 -44.07 -24.98 12.84
N PHE A 88 -45.10 -24.23 13.18
CA PHE A 88 -45.21 -22.85 12.79
C PHE A 88 -44.11 -21.97 13.38
N LEU A 89 -43.82 -22.12 14.70
CA LEU A 89 -42.72 -21.42 15.35
C LEU A 89 -41.35 -21.75 14.71
N THR A 90 -41.14 -23.01 14.33
CA THR A 90 -39.91 -23.44 13.62
C THR A 90 -39.76 -22.70 12.28
N VAL A 91 -40.84 -22.62 11.50
CA VAL A 91 -40.84 -21.88 10.22
C VAL A 91 -40.53 -20.40 10.47
N VAL A 92 -41.17 -19.77 11.46
CA VAL A 92 -40.95 -18.35 11.78
C VAL A 92 -39.49 -18.12 12.20
N VAL A 93 -38.92 -18.97 13.07
CA VAL A 93 -37.54 -18.87 13.54
C VAL A 93 -36.56 -18.98 12.37
N TRP A 94 -36.72 -19.95 11.49
CA TRP A 94 -35.83 -20.15 10.35
C TRP A 94 -35.94 -19.01 9.32
N VAL A 95 -37.14 -18.47 9.09
CA VAL A 95 -37.32 -17.30 8.24
C VAL A 95 -36.58 -16.09 8.83
N LEU A 96 -36.75 -15.84 10.16
CA LEU A 96 -36.08 -14.74 10.83
C LEU A 96 -34.54 -14.93 10.85
N GLU A 97 -34.08 -16.14 11.14
CA GLU A 97 -32.65 -16.49 11.06
C GLU A 97 -32.09 -16.13 9.65
N SER A 98 -32.75 -16.60 8.58
CA SER A 98 -32.32 -16.35 7.20
C SER A 98 -32.35 -14.86 6.82
N VAL A 99 -33.37 -14.12 7.28
CA VAL A 99 -33.46 -12.67 7.05
C VAL A 99 -32.30 -11.93 7.75
N PHE A 100 -32.02 -12.27 9.02
CA PHE A 100 -30.91 -11.65 9.74
C PHE A 100 -29.54 -12.11 9.23
N GLU A 101 -29.42 -13.35 8.75
CA GLU A 101 -28.20 -13.83 8.08
C GLU A 101 -27.91 -13.04 6.81
N TYR A 102 -28.90 -12.87 5.95
CA TYR A 102 -28.77 -12.04 4.75
C TYR A 102 -28.40 -10.59 5.10
N ALA A 103 -29.06 -10.02 6.13
CA ALA A 103 -28.81 -8.66 6.55
C ALA A 103 -27.39 -8.47 7.10
N LEU A 104 -26.94 -9.33 8.00
CA LEU A 104 -25.58 -9.25 8.59
C LEU A 104 -24.49 -9.46 7.53
N GLU A 105 -24.62 -10.48 6.65
CA GLU A 105 -23.70 -10.74 5.58
C GLU A 105 -23.56 -9.52 4.66
N THR A 106 -24.69 -8.95 4.24
CA THR A 106 -24.70 -7.75 3.39
C THR A 106 -24.07 -6.55 4.09
N LEU A 107 -24.39 -6.35 5.37
CA LEU A 107 -23.89 -5.21 6.15
C LEU A 107 -22.37 -5.31 6.40
N TRP A 108 -21.87 -6.46 6.85
CA TRP A 108 -20.44 -6.62 7.14
C TRP A 108 -19.60 -6.55 5.87
N ARG A 109 -20.01 -7.22 4.77
CA ARG A 109 -19.29 -7.18 3.49
C ARG A 109 -19.26 -5.79 2.88
N ASN A 110 -20.40 -5.10 2.82
CA ASN A 110 -20.43 -3.74 2.29
C ASN A 110 -19.65 -2.75 3.18
N LEU A 111 -19.66 -2.93 4.49
CA LEU A 111 -18.86 -2.13 5.42
C LEU A 111 -17.37 -2.35 5.18
N ALA A 112 -16.94 -3.62 5.09
CA ALA A 112 -15.55 -3.99 4.83
C ALA A 112 -15.06 -3.40 3.50
N GLN A 113 -15.86 -3.52 2.41
CA GLN A 113 -15.53 -2.96 1.10
C GLN A 113 -15.47 -1.42 1.13
N THR A 114 -16.38 -0.76 1.86
CA THR A 114 -16.37 0.70 1.98
C THR A 114 -15.10 1.17 2.70
N ILE A 115 -14.77 0.57 3.84
CA ILE A 115 -13.54 0.92 4.59
C ILE A 115 -12.29 0.62 3.77
N GLN A 116 -12.26 -0.50 3.05
CA GLN A 116 -11.16 -0.86 2.14
C GLN A 116 -10.96 0.21 1.06
N HIS A 117 -12.05 0.64 0.41
CA HIS A 117 -12.02 1.66 -0.63
C HIS A 117 -11.47 2.99 -0.10
N ASP A 118 -12.03 3.47 1.01
CA ASP A 118 -11.66 4.77 1.58
C ASP A 118 -10.22 4.76 2.10
N LEU A 119 -9.80 3.71 2.80
CA LEU A 119 -8.41 3.57 3.25
C LEU A 119 -7.41 3.57 2.09
N ARG A 120 -7.76 2.89 0.98
CA ARG A 120 -6.90 2.85 -0.20
C ARG A 120 -6.75 4.22 -0.84
N LEU A 121 -7.85 4.95 -0.97
CA LEU A 121 -7.82 6.30 -1.54
C LEU A 121 -7.09 7.28 -0.62
N ASP A 122 -7.34 7.23 0.68
CA ASP A 122 -6.68 8.11 1.66
C ASP A 122 -5.18 7.82 1.73
N ALA A 123 -4.79 6.54 1.79
CA ALA A 123 -3.39 6.14 1.78
C ALA A 123 -2.69 6.57 0.47
N TYR A 124 -3.34 6.41 -0.68
CA TYR A 124 -2.79 6.83 -1.97
C TYR A 124 -2.66 8.35 -2.08
N LYS A 125 -3.70 9.12 -1.69
CA LYS A 125 -3.63 10.58 -1.65
C LYS A 125 -2.55 11.08 -0.71
N HIS A 126 -2.45 10.48 0.48
CA HIS A 126 -1.41 10.84 1.45
C HIS A 126 -0.01 10.54 0.88
N LEU A 127 0.17 9.37 0.28
CA LEU A 127 1.43 8.97 -0.35
C LEU A 127 1.87 9.98 -1.43
N GLN A 128 0.94 10.47 -2.28
CA GLN A 128 1.25 11.46 -3.31
C GLN A 128 1.73 12.82 -2.74
N ASN A 129 1.38 13.12 -1.49
CA ASN A 129 1.79 14.36 -0.82
C ASN A 129 3.10 14.22 -0.03
N LEU A 130 3.62 13.00 0.11
CA LEU A 130 4.91 12.77 0.77
C LEU A 130 6.07 13.25 -0.10
N GLU A 131 7.16 13.58 0.55
CA GLU A 131 8.41 14.02 -0.09
C GLU A 131 9.11 12.90 -0.86
N LEU A 132 9.94 13.28 -1.84
CA LEU A 132 10.68 12.32 -2.68
C LEU A 132 11.61 11.40 -1.86
N ALA A 133 12.19 11.93 -0.78
CA ALA A 133 13.03 11.17 0.16
C ALA A 133 12.34 9.89 0.67
N TYR A 134 11.04 9.96 0.95
CA TYR A 134 10.27 8.81 1.42
C TYR A 134 10.24 7.67 0.39
N PHE A 135 10.19 8.01 -0.90
CA PHE A 135 10.18 7.02 -1.99
C PHE A 135 11.58 6.50 -2.31
N GLU A 136 12.62 7.32 -2.15
CA GLU A 136 14.01 6.89 -2.37
C GLU A 136 14.51 5.94 -1.27
N GLU A 137 13.99 6.06 -0.04
CA GLU A 137 14.31 5.17 1.08
C GLU A 137 13.52 3.84 1.04
N ARG A 138 12.50 3.70 0.22
CA ARG A 138 11.58 2.56 0.23
C ARG A 138 11.42 1.92 -1.14
N SER A 139 11.26 0.60 -1.15
CA SER A 139 10.97 -0.12 -2.39
C SER A 139 9.51 0.11 -2.84
N THR A 140 9.31 0.28 -4.14
CA THR A 140 7.97 0.37 -4.74
C THR A 140 7.11 -0.85 -4.39
N GLY A 141 7.70 -2.05 -4.37
CA GLY A 141 7.00 -3.28 -3.97
C GLY A 141 6.49 -3.24 -2.54
N GLY A 142 7.27 -2.67 -1.59
CA GLY A 142 6.84 -2.49 -0.21
C GLY A 142 5.65 -1.53 -0.07
N LEU A 143 5.65 -0.43 -0.82
CA LEU A 143 4.53 0.52 -0.85
C LEU A 143 3.27 -0.09 -1.50
N MET A 144 3.45 -0.85 -2.58
CA MET A 144 2.33 -1.58 -3.21
C MET A 144 1.74 -2.62 -2.27
N SER A 145 2.55 -3.33 -1.48
CA SER A 145 2.06 -4.30 -0.48
C SER A 145 1.20 -3.60 0.58
N ILE A 146 1.55 -2.39 1.03
CA ILE A 146 0.71 -1.62 1.97
C ILE A 146 -0.64 -1.26 1.33
N LEU A 147 -0.65 -0.74 0.09
CA LEU A 147 -1.86 -0.28 -0.59
C LEU A 147 -2.77 -1.42 -1.07
N SER A 148 -2.23 -2.62 -1.25
CA SER A 148 -2.95 -3.79 -1.76
C SER A 148 -3.12 -4.85 -0.68
N ASP A 149 -2.03 -5.55 -0.28
CA ASP A 149 -2.11 -6.73 0.57
C ASP A 149 -2.56 -6.40 2.00
N ASP A 150 -2.01 -5.33 2.59
CA ASP A 150 -2.34 -4.96 3.98
C ASP A 150 -3.78 -4.46 4.09
N ILE A 151 -4.24 -3.66 3.14
CA ILE A 151 -5.63 -3.19 3.13
C ILE A 151 -6.60 -4.35 2.86
N ASN A 152 -6.25 -5.29 1.97
CA ASN A 152 -7.05 -6.50 1.74
C ASN A 152 -7.06 -7.43 2.96
N GLN A 153 -5.97 -7.50 3.71
CA GLN A 153 -5.92 -8.28 4.95
C GLN A 153 -6.84 -7.70 6.03
N LEU A 154 -6.92 -6.37 6.12
CA LEU A 154 -7.87 -5.69 7.01
C LEU A 154 -9.31 -5.94 6.59
N GLU A 155 -9.60 -5.84 5.29
CA GLU A 155 -10.93 -6.10 4.73
C GLU A 155 -11.40 -7.52 5.07
N ARG A 156 -10.57 -8.55 4.88
CA ARG A 156 -10.92 -9.95 5.23
C ARG A 156 -11.25 -10.12 6.71
N PHE A 157 -10.55 -9.41 7.59
CA PHE A 157 -10.87 -9.43 9.01
C PHE A 157 -12.23 -8.76 9.30
N LEU A 158 -12.53 -7.64 8.67
CA LEU A 158 -13.82 -6.96 8.85
C LEU A 158 -14.98 -7.75 8.25
N ASP A 159 -14.77 -8.42 7.11
CA ASP A 159 -15.76 -9.25 6.43
C ASP A 159 -16.16 -10.47 7.27
N VAL A 160 -15.17 -11.24 7.73
CA VAL A 160 -15.40 -12.54 8.39
C VAL A 160 -15.00 -12.52 9.86
N GLY A 161 -13.78 -12.10 10.18
CA GLY A 161 -13.19 -12.27 11.49
C GLY A 161 -13.90 -11.50 12.61
N ALA A 162 -14.34 -10.28 12.34
CA ALA A 162 -15.04 -9.45 13.33
C ALA A 162 -16.40 -10.05 13.68
N ASN A 163 -17.15 -10.54 12.69
CA ASN A 163 -18.42 -11.22 12.89
C ASN A 163 -18.23 -12.56 13.63
N ASP A 164 -17.22 -13.36 13.28
CA ASP A 164 -16.92 -14.63 13.94
C ASP A 164 -16.62 -14.46 15.43
N ILE A 165 -15.83 -13.44 15.78
CA ILE A 165 -15.54 -13.11 17.19
C ILE A 165 -16.84 -12.74 17.92
N LEU A 166 -17.64 -11.87 17.32
CA LEU A 166 -18.90 -11.40 17.89
C LEU A 166 -19.89 -12.56 18.09
N GLN A 167 -20.09 -13.39 17.07
CA GLN A 167 -20.99 -14.55 17.14
C GLN A 167 -20.52 -15.59 18.15
N THR A 168 -19.22 -15.85 18.22
CA THR A 168 -18.64 -16.78 19.22
C THR A 168 -18.85 -16.25 20.63
N ALA A 169 -18.56 -14.97 20.88
CA ALA A 169 -18.81 -14.33 22.17
C ALA A 169 -20.31 -14.38 22.57
N THR A 170 -21.17 -14.02 21.61
CA THR A 170 -22.64 -14.07 21.80
C THR A 170 -23.10 -15.49 22.16
N THR A 171 -22.58 -16.50 21.45
CA THR A 171 -22.89 -17.90 21.73
C THR A 171 -22.50 -18.30 23.14
N ILE A 172 -21.26 -17.99 23.56
CA ILE A 172 -20.76 -18.33 24.90
C ILE A 172 -21.61 -17.66 25.99
N ILE A 173 -21.99 -16.38 25.80
CA ILE A 173 -22.78 -15.62 26.76
C ILE A 173 -24.21 -16.19 26.85
N ILE A 174 -24.89 -16.36 25.70
CA ILE A 174 -26.29 -16.82 25.68
C ILE A 174 -26.40 -18.27 26.15
N LEU A 175 -25.60 -19.18 25.58
CA LEU A 175 -25.67 -20.60 25.98
C LEU A 175 -25.10 -20.81 27.35
N GLY A 176 -24.05 -20.11 27.75
CA GLY A 176 -23.54 -20.15 29.11
C GLY A 176 -24.61 -19.78 30.14
N GLY A 177 -25.33 -18.67 29.91
CA GLY A 177 -26.46 -18.27 30.74
C GLY A 177 -27.60 -19.30 30.72
N ALA A 178 -27.96 -19.82 29.55
CA ALA A 178 -29.01 -20.85 29.44
C ALA A 178 -28.68 -22.13 30.20
N PHE A 179 -27.45 -22.63 30.08
CA PHE A 179 -26.99 -23.81 30.85
C PHE A 179 -27.07 -23.61 32.38
N LEU A 180 -26.64 -22.43 32.85
CA LEU A 180 -26.70 -22.09 34.28
C LEU A 180 -28.13 -22.02 34.82
N ILE A 181 -29.09 -21.59 34.01
CA ILE A 181 -30.50 -21.48 34.38
C ILE A 181 -31.22 -22.85 34.28
N LEU A 182 -31.02 -23.57 33.17
CA LEU A 182 -31.75 -24.82 32.89
C LEU A 182 -31.25 -26.00 33.69
N ALA A 183 -29.94 -26.08 33.94
CA ALA A 183 -29.32 -27.25 34.61
C ALA A 183 -28.04 -26.87 35.39
N PRO A 184 -28.13 -26.09 36.46
CA PRO A 184 -26.96 -25.60 37.21
C PRO A 184 -26.04 -26.73 37.68
N ASN A 185 -26.59 -27.88 38.05
CA ASN A 185 -25.83 -29.03 38.52
C ASN A 185 -24.96 -29.69 37.45
N VAL A 186 -25.25 -29.52 36.17
CA VAL A 186 -24.56 -30.14 35.03
C VAL A 186 -23.83 -29.10 34.18
N ALA A 187 -24.24 -27.84 34.27
CA ALA A 187 -23.71 -26.73 33.45
C ALA A 187 -22.19 -26.60 33.54
N TRP A 188 -21.61 -26.72 34.72
CA TRP A 188 -20.17 -26.59 34.92
C TRP A 188 -19.36 -27.64 34.16
N MET A 189 -19.91 -28.85 33.94
CA MET A 189 -19.24 -29.94 33.21
C MET A 189 -19.10 -29.62 31.74
N THR A 190 -20.09 -28.97 31.13
CA THR A 190 -20.07 -28.55 29.74
C THR A 190 -19.24 -27.28 29.51
N MET A 191 -19.12 -26.42 30.54
CA MET A 191 -18.35 -25.18 30.49
C MET A 191 -16.88 -25.37 30.84
N LEU A 192 -16.55 -26.40 31.64
CA LEU A 192 -15.18 -26.69 32.06
C LEU A 192 -14.16 -26.77 30.90
N PRO A 193 -14.47 -27.36 29.72
CA PRO A 193 -13.54 -27.38 28.59
C PRO A 193 -13.21 -26.01 28.04
N ILE A 194 -14.10 -25.00 28.17
CA ILE A 194 -13.94 -23.69 27.50
C ILE A 194 -12.64 -22.98 27.93
N PRO A 195 -12.33 -22.77 29.20
CA PRO A 195 -11.07 -22.17 29.63
C PRO A 195 -9.83 -22.93 29.14
N PHE A 196 -9.90 -24.27 29.15
CA PHE A 196 -8.79 -25.10 28.64
C PHE A 196 -8.62 -25.02 27.14
N ILE A 197 -9.72 -24.91 26.39
CA ILE A 197 -9.68 -24.70 24.94
C ILE A 197 -9.08 -23.34 24.63
N ILE A 198 -9.51 -22.28 25.32
CA ILE A 198 -8.98 -20.93 25.12
C ILE A 198 -7.48 -20.90 25.45
N TRP A 199 -7.09 -21.36 26.62
CA TRP A 199 -5.68 -21.44 27.04
C TRP A 199 -4.86 -22.29 26.06
N GLY A 200 -5.37 -23.47 25.72
CA GLY A 200 -4.70 -24.37 24.77
C GLY A 200 -4.54 -23.77 23.39
N THR A 201 -5.50 -22.93 22.92
CA THR A 201 -5.41 -22.21 21.65
C THR A 201 -4.23 -21.26 21.65
N PHE A 202 -4.04 -20.44 22.70
CA PHE A 202 -2.91 -19.52 22.80
C PHE A 202 -1.58 -20.27 22.92
N ALA A 203 -1.48 -21.25 23.80
CA ALA A 203 -0.28 -22.07 23.97
C ALA A 203 0.11 -22.80 22.66
N TYR A 204 -0.88 -23.22 21.89
CA TYR A 204 -0.63 -23.87 20.59
C TYR A 204 -0.18 -22.88 19.51
N GLN A 205 -0.68 -21.65 19.54
CA GLN A 205 -0.22 -20.58 18.65
C GLN A 205 1.26 -20.26 18.91
N ASP A 206 1.68 -20.15 20.16
CA ASP A 206 3.08 -19.93 20.52
C ASP A 206 4.00 -21.07 20.02
N LEU A 207 3.48 -22.31 19.96
CA LEU A 207 4.19 -23.46 19.41
C LEU A 207 4.27 -23.44 17.88
N LEU A 208 3.24 -22.91 17.22
CA LEU A 208 3.17 -22.79 15.74
C LEU A 208 3.99 -21.64 15.19
N GLU A 209 4.09 -20.53 15.92
CA GLU A 209 4.75 -19.29 15.45
C GLU A 209 6.17 -19.52 14.91
N PRO A 210 7.10 -20.21 15.63
CA PRO A 210 8.46 -20.44 15.12
C PRO A 210 8.47 -21.34 13.88
N ARG A 211 7.50 -22.24 13.72
CA ARG A 211 7.39 -23.09 12.52
C ARG A 211 6.96 -22.28 11.29
N TYR A 212 5.98 -21.41 11.46
CA TYR A 212 5.57 -20.51 10.37
C TYR A 212 6.62 -19.43 10.08
N ALA A 213 7.42 -19.02 11.06
CA ALA A 213 8.56 -18.13 10.83
C ALA A 213 9.61 -18.79 9.91
N ASP A 214 9.98 -20.06 10.17
CA ASP A 214 10.89 -20.83 9.31
C ASP A 214 10.31 -21.01 7.89
N VAL A 215 9.02 -21.31 7.77
CA VAL A 215 8.32 -21.41 6.48
C VAL A 215 8.42 -20.08 5.70
N ARG A 216 8.17 -18.94 6.35
CA ARG A 216 8.27 -17.60 5.73
C ARG A 216 9.69 -17.30 5.27
N GLU A 217 10.68 -17.65 6.07
CA GLU A 217 12.10 -17.49 5.71
C GLU A 217 12.45 -18.27 4.45
N LYS A 218 12.11 -19.57 4.39
CA LYS A 218 12.38 -20.42 3.21
C LYS A 218 11.61 -19.95 1.97
N LEU A 219 10.37 -19.50 2.15
CA LEU A 219 9.58 -18.91 1.05
C LEU A 219 10.22 -17.62 0.53
N SER A 220 10.76 -16.78 1.42
CA SER A 220 11.46 -15.56 1.04
C SER A 220 12.69 -15.84 0.18
N PHE A 221 13.51 -16.84 0.54
CA PHE A 221 14.66 -17.27 -0.27
C PHE A 221 14.21 -17.77 -1.65
N LEU A 222 13.19 -18.62 -1.70
CA LEU A 222 12.63 -19.14 -2.95
C LEU A 222 12.12 -18.00 -3.86
N ASN A 223 11.35 -17.07 -3.32
CA ASN A 223 10.83 -15.92 -4.07
C ASN A 223 11.94 -14.99 -4.55
N SER A 224 12.97 -14.75 -3.72
CA SER A 224 14.15 -13.98 -4.12
C SER A 224 14.88 -14.63 -5.29
N ARG A 225 15.05 -15.95 -5.25
CA ARG A 225 15.67 -16.72 -6.35
C ARG A 225 14.85 -16.62 -7.64
N LEU A 226 13.53 -16.83 -7.55
CA LEU A 226 12.62 -16.70 -8.68
C LEU A 226 12.68 -15.30 -9.30
N SER A 227 12.63 -14.26 -8.47
CA SER A 227 12.70 -12.86 -8.93
C SER A 227 14.02 -12.57 -9.63
N ASN A 228 15.14 -13.03 -9.06
CA ASN A 228 16.48 -12.86 -9.66
C ASN A 228 16.61 -13.60 -10.98
N ASN A 229 16.10 -14.85 -11.07
CA ASN A 229 16.18 -15.65 -12.28
C ASN A 229 15.31 -15.06 -13.40
N LEU A 230 14.11 -14.57 -13.08
CA LEU A 230 13.23 -13.90 -14.04
C LEU A 230 13.81 -12.56 -14.50
N GLY A 231 14.34 -11.77 -13.58
CA GLY A 231 15.00 -10.49 -13.91
C GLY A 231 16.28 -10.69 -14.72
N GLY A 232 17.02 -11.77 -14.47
CA GLY A 232 18.26 -12.16 -15.16
C GLY A 232 18.08 -13.16 -16.29
N ILE A 233 16.86 -13.36 -16.81
CA ILE A 233 16.57 -14.43 -17.79
C ILE A 233 17.45 -14.36 -19.05
N THR A 234 17.73 -13.16 -19.53
CA THR A 234 18.63 -12.95 -20.68
C THR A 234 20.03 -13.51 -20.40
N THR A 235 20.55 -13.28 -19.19
CA THR A 235 21.85 -13.80 -18.78
C THR A 235 21.82 -15.32 -18.69
N ILE A 236 20.80 -15.90 -18.06
CA ILE A 236 20.64 -17.35 -17.98
C ILE A 236 20.62 -17.98 -19.37
N LYS A 237 19.87 -17.38 -20.31
CA LYS A 237 19.79 -17.82 -21.70
C LYS A 237 21.12 -17.67 -22.44
N SER A 238 21.81 -16.53 -22.25
CA SER A 238 23.09 -16.26 -22.93
C SER A 238 24.20 -17.21 -22.51
N PHE A 239 24.17 -17.69 -21.26
CA PHE A 239 25.15 -18.62 -20.72
C PHE A 239 24.68 -20.09 -20.68
N THR A 240 23.49 -20.40 -21.27
CA THR A 240 22.90 -21.75 -21.26
C THR A 240 22.89 -22.37 -19.85
N ALA A 241 22.52 -21.55 -18.86
CA ALA A 241 22.59 -21.91 -17.45
C ALA A 241 21.23 -22.39 -16.87
N GLU A 242 20.26 -22.75 -17.72
CA GLU A 242 18.89 -23.11 -17.32
C GLU A 242 18.88 -24.31 -16.37
N GLU A 243 19.64 -25.36 -16.67
CA GLU A 243 19.67 -26.56 -15.83
C GLU A 243 20.33 -26.29 -14.47
N TYR A 244 21.37 -25.47 -14.46
CA TYR A 244 22.06 -25.07 -13.22
C TYR A 244 21.11 -24.28 -12.29
N GLU A 245 20.42 -23.26 -12.82
CA GLU A 245 19.49 -22.47 -12.03
C GLU A 245 18.23 -23.26 -11.64
N SER A 246 17.78 -24.21 -12.47
CA SER A 246 16.69 -25.12 -12.14
C SER A 246 17.02 -26.01 -10.93
N LYS A 247 18.22 -26.59 -10.88
CA LYS A 247 18.69 -27.40 -9.73
C LYS A 247 18.80 -26.57 -8.44
N ARG A 248 19.26 -25.32 -8.56
CA ARG A 248 19.31 -24.40 -7.39
C ARG A 248 17.93 -24.08 -6.88
N LEU A 249 16.98 -23.78 -7.79
CA LEU A 249 15.59 -23.52 -7.43
C LEU A 249 14.93 -24.75 -6.79
N GLU A 250 15.19 -25.95 -7.30
CA GLU A 250 14.71 -27.23 -6.75
C GLU A 250 15.17 -27.40 -5.29
N SER A 251 16.43 -27.09 -4.98
CA SER A 251 16.97 -27.16 -3.62
C SER A 251 16.22 -26.22 -2.67
N GLU A 252 15.98 -24.96 -3.08
CA GLU A 252 15.25 -23.98 -2.28
C GLU A 252 13.78 -24.39 -2.09
N SER A 253 13.14 -24.88 -3.17
CA SER A 253 11.76 -25.39 -3.15
C SER A 253 11.62 -26.60 -2.23
N GLU A 254 12.59 -27.52 -2.24
CA GLU A 254 12.59 -28.68 -1.35
C GLU A 254 12.80 -28.28 0.12
N ALA A 255 13.64 -27.29 0.40
CA ALA A 255 13.82 -26.73 1.74
C ALA A 255 12.50 -26.13 2.25
N TYR A 256 11.82 -25.32 1.41
CA TYR A 256 10.49 -24.78 1.71
C TYR A 256 9.46 -25.90 1.95
N ARG A 257 9.39 -26.91 1.08
CA ARG A 257 8.48 -28.05 1.20
C ARG A 257 8.66 -28.78 2.52
N LYS A 258 9.91 -29.06 2.92
CA LYS A 258 10.23 -29.74 4.19
C LYS A 258 9.81 -28.94 5.40
N SER A 259 10.10 -27.63 5.40
CA SER A 259 9.70 -26.73 6.48
C SER A 259 8.16 -26.64 6.58
N ASN A 260 7.48 -26.43 5.45
CA ASN A 260 6.03 -26.33 5.39
C ASN A 260 5.34 -27.64 5.81
N SER A 261 5.88 -28.81 5.44
CA SER A 261 5.37 -30.11 5.88
C SER A 261 5.39 -30.27 7.41
N LYS A 262 6.43 -29.75 8.10
CA LYS A 262 6.50 -29.75 9.56
C LYS A 262 5.44 -28.84 10.19
N ALA A 263 5.25 -27.64 9.63
CA ALA A 263 4.22 -26.71 10.06
C ALA A 263 2.80 -27.27 9.85
N ILE A 264 2.54 -27.88 8.67
CA ILE A 264 1.25 -28.52 8.34
C ILE A 264 0.92 -29.64 9.33
N LYS A 265 1.88 -30.54 9.63
CA LYS A 265 1.64 -31.65 10.57
C LYS A 265 1.24 -31.14 11.94
N LEU A 266 1.91 -30.11 12.43
CA LEU A 266 1.58 -29.50 13.71
C LEU A 266 0.23 -28.78 13.63
N SER A 267 0.00 -27.94 12.64
CA SER A 267 -1.27 -27.22 12.48
C SER A 267 -2.48 -28.16 12.34
N ALA A 268 -2.32 -29.26 11.60
CA ALA A 268 -3.41 -30.25 11.41
C ALA A 268 -3.78 -30.97 12.72
N ALA A 269 -2.89 -31.08 13.69
CA ALA A 269 -3.18 -31.71 15.00
C ALA A 269 -4.03 -30.82 15.91
N PHE A 270 -4.12 -29.52 15.66
CA PHE A 270 -4.84 -28.57 16.54
C PHE A 270 -6.33 -28.92 16.69
N VAL A 271 -7.07 -29.03 15.60
CA VAL A 271 -8.51 -29.30 15.64
C VAL A 271 -8.82 -30.66 16.30
N PRO A 272 -8.14 -31.77 15.98
CA PRO A 272 -8.31 -33.03 16.69
C PRO A 272 -8.07 -32.94 18.22
N LEU A 273 -7.05 -32.21 18.67
CA LEU A 273 -6.79 -32.04 20.11
C LEU A 273 -7.92 -31.26 20.80
N ILE A 274 -8.40 -30.18 20.18
CA ILE A 274 -9.56 -29.43 20.71
C ILE A 274 -10.81 -30.33 20.77
N ARG A 275 -11.04 -31.17 19.74
CA ARG A 275 -12.16 -32.13 19.76
C ARG A 275 -12.09 -33.13 20.92
N MET A 276 -10.89 -33.54 21.34
CA MET A 276 -10.76 -34.41 22.51
C MET A 276 -11.21 -33.69 23.80
N LEU A 277 -10.88 -32.41 23.97
CA LEU A 277 -11.39 -31.62 25.08
C LEU A 277 -12.91 -31.46 25.04
N ILE A 278 -13.46 -31.18 23.85
CA ILE A 278 -14.91 -31.10 23.63
C ILE A 278 -15.58 -32.44 23.98
N LEU A 279 -14.99 -33.55 23.56
CA LEU A 279 -15.49 -34.91 23.84
C LEU A 279 -15.63 -35.17 25.34
N ILE A 280 -14.68 -34.72 26.17
CA ILE A 280 -14.74 -34.89 27.63
C ILE A 280 -15.99 -34.20 28.17
N GLY A 281 -16.23 -32.93 27.86
CA GLY A 281 -17.40 -32.19 28.33
C GLY A 281 -18.72 -32.77 27.81
N PHE A 282 -18.76 -33.19 26.54
CA PHE A 282 -19.93 -33.82 25.95
C PHE A 282 -20.26 -35.18 26.58
N THR A 283 -19.25 -36.03 26.82
CA THR A 283 -19.42 -37.33 27.45
C THR A 283 -19.86 -37.19 28.92
N ALA A 284 -19.31 -36.20 29.62
CA ALA A 284 -19.75 -35.88 30.97
C ALA A 284 -21.25 -35.49 31.00
N LEU A 285 -21.68 -34.64 30.09
CA LEU A 285 -23.10 -34.28 29.96
C LEU A 285 -23.97 -35.50 29.63
N LEU A 286 -23.56 -36.36 28.69
CA LEU A 286 -24.32 -37.57 28.34
C LEU A 286 -24.51 -38.47 29.54
N LEU A 287 -23.45 -38.69 30.34
CA LEU A 287 -23.49 -39.58 31.49
C LEU A 287 -24.26 -38.96 32.66
N PHE A 288 -23.83 -37.83 33.15
CA PHE A 288 -24.39 -37.22 34.36
C PHE A 288 -25.73 -36.54 34.10
N GLY A 289 -25.89 -35.90 32.94
CA GLY A 289 -27.16 -35.30 32.50
C GLY A 289 -28.22 -36.38 32.23
N GLY A 290 -27.83 -37.48 31.58
CA GLY A 290 -28.68 -38.64 31.37
C GLY A 290 -29.15 -39.31 32.68
N MET A 291 -28.22 -39.53 33.62
CA MET A 291 -28.57 -40.06 34.95
C MET A 291 -29.50 -39.10 35.72
N SER A 292 -29.28 -37.77 35.62
CA SER A 292 -30.16 -36.78 36.24
C SER A 292 -31.57 -36.83 35.65
N ALA A 293 -31.69 -37.05 34.34
CA ALA A 293 -32.98 -37.19 33.67
C ALA A 293 -33.70 -38.50 34.08
N VAL A 294 -32.99 -39.63 34.16
CA VAL A 294 -33.54 -40.91 34.63
C VAL A 294 -34.01 -40.82 36.06
N ASN A 295 -33.28 -40.14 36.94
CA ASN A 295 -33.62 -39.92 38.34
C ASN A 295 -34.74 -38.88 38.56
N GLY A 296 -35.33 -38.31 37.50
CA GLY A 296 -36.41 -37.33 37.55
C GLY A 296 -36.00 -35.93 38.02
N ASN A 297 -34.69 -35.66 38.17
CA ASN A 297 -34.17 -34.34 38.56
C ASN A 297 -34.13 -33.35 37.37
N MET A 298 -34.33 -33.82 36.16
CA MET A 298 -34.35 -33.03 34.92
C MET A 298 -35.38 -33.62 33.94
N SER A 299 -36.11 -32.76 33.18
CA SER A 299 -37.01 -33.27 32.14
C SER A 299 -36.22 -33.85 30.96
N VAL A 300 -36.77 -34.84 30.25
CA VAL A 300 -36.17 -35.43 29.05
C VAL A 300 -36.00 -34.39 27.97
N GLY A 301 -36.97 -33.47 27.85
CA GLY A 301 -36.87 -32.35 26.91
C GLY A 301 -35.70 -31.43 27.23
N THR A 302 -35.50 -31.05 28.49
CA THR A 302 -34.35 -30.24 28.92
C THR A 302 -33.03 -30.96 28.64
N TYR A 303 -32.93 -32.27 28.94
CA TYR A 303 -31.73 -33.05 28.62
C TYR A 303 -31.42 -33.04 27.13
N SER A 304 -32.44 -33.23 26.27
CA SER A 304 -32.30 -33.17 24.83
C SER A 304 -31.78 -31.78 24.34
N VAL A 305 -32.37 -30.69 24.86
CA VAL A 305 -31.89 -29.32 24.58
C VAL A 305 -30.41 -29.16 24.91
N LEU A 306 -29.99 -29.59 26.12
CA LEU A 306 -28.60 -29.46 26.57
C LEU A 306 -27.63 -30.23 25.69
N VAL A 307 -27.99 -31.45 25.23
CA VAL A 307 -27.17 -32.27 24.35
C VAL A 307 -26.92 -31.55 23.01
N PHE A 308 -27.98 -31.01 22.40
CA PHE A 308 -27.86 -30.27 21.14
C PHE A 308 -27.11 -28.93 21.30
N LEU A 309 -27.42 -28.19 22.37
CA LEU A 309 -26.76 -26.91 22.64
C LEU A 309 -25.28 -27.05 22.97
N THR A 310 -24.86 -28.16 23.59
CA THR A 310 -23.43 -28.39 23.86
C THR A 310 -22.61 -28.44 22.60
N GLN A 311 -23.09 -29.05 21.54
CA GLN A 311 -22.40 -29.04 20.27
C GLN A 311 -22.33 -27.62 19.69
N ARG A 312 -23.43 -26.87 19.75
CA ARG A 312 -23.49 -25.48 19.28
C ARG A 312 -22.57 -24.55 20.10
N LEU A 313 -22.37 -24.82 21.41
CA LEU A 313 -21.47 -24.05 22.27
C LEU A 313 -20.00 -24.30 21.95
N LEU A 314 -19.62 -25.57 21.82
CA LEU A 314 -18.21 -25.97 21.78
C LEU A 314 -17.61 -26.04 20.38
N TRP A 315 -18.45 -26.24 19.35
CA TRP A 315 -17.97 -26.35 17.95
C TRP A 315 -17.30 -25.09 17.39
N PRO A 316 -17.82 -23.86 17.61
CA PRO A 316 -17.15 -22.63 17.14
C PRO A 316 -15.75 -22.46 17.74
N LEU A 317 -15.49 -22.99 18.94
CA LEU A 317 -14.18 -22.90 19.59
C LEU A 317 -13.07 -23.61 18.82
N THR A 318 -13.40 -24.57 17.95
CA THR A 318 -12.41 -25.22 17.06
C THR A 318 -11.81 -24.27 16.02
N ARG A 319 -12.47 -23.14 15.72
CA ARG A 319 -12.04 -22.12 14.77
C ARG A 319 -11.32 -20.95 15.41
N LEU A 320 -11.31 -20.85 16.75
CA LEU A 320 -10.70 -19.72 17.47
C LEU A 320 -9.26 -19.45 17.04
N GLY A 321 -8.46 -20.50 16.79
CA GLY A 321 -7.09 -20.34 16.33
C GLY A 321 -6.99 -19.63 14.98
N GLN A 322 -7.87 -19.95 14.04
CA GLN A 322 -7.90 -19.31 12.71
C GLN A 322 -8.37 -17.86 12.79
N THR A 323 -9.41 -17.61 13.59
CA THR A 323 -9.96 -16.26 13.79
C THR A 323 -8.94 -15.36 14.51
N PHE A 324 -8.19 -15.91 15.47
CA PHE A 324 -7.12 -15.18 16.16
C PHE A 324 -5.94 -14.86 15.23
N ASP A 325 -5.52 -15.80 14.38
CA ASP A 325 -4.48 -15.56 13.38
C ASP A 325 -4.91 -14.45 12.39
N LEU A 326 -6.17 -14.51 11.92
CA LEU A 326 -6.74 -13.47 11.06
C LEU A 326 -6.73 -12.09 11.75
N TYR A 327 -7.11 -12.04 13.04
CA TYR A 327 -7.06 -10.83 13.85
C TYR A 327 -5.63 -10.29 13.99
N GLN A 328 -4.65 -11.12 14.33
CA GLN A 328 -3.25 -10.68 14.47
C GLN A 328 -2.69 -10.11 13.16
N ARG A 329 -2.92 -10.81 12.05
CA ARG A 329 -2.48 -10.32 10.72
C ARG A 329 -3.13 -8.99 10.37
N ALA A 330 -4.44 -8.88 10.58
CA ALA A 330 -5.16 -7.64 10.33
C ALA A 330 -4.65 -6.48 11.20
N MET A 331 -4.35 -6.73 12.48
CA MET A 331 -3.81 -5.69 13.38
C MET A 331 -2.39 -5.25 12.97
N ALA A 332 -1.54 -6.18 12.53
CA ALA A 332 -0.23 -5.86 11.98
C ALA A 332 -0.33 -5.02 10.69
N SER A 333 -1.23 -5.40 9.78
CA SER A 333 -1.52 -4.67 8.54
C SER A 333 -2.12 -3.29 8.82
N THR A 334 -3.07 -3.20 9.75
CA THR A 334 -3.66 -1.94 10.23
C THR A 334 -2.58 -0.96 10.71
N ASN A 335 -1.62 -1.45 11.50
CA ASN A 335 -0.51 -0.61 11.95
C ASN A 335 0.32 -0.07 10.79
N ARG A 336 0.65 -0.90 9.79
CA ARG A 336 1.43 -0.44 8.63
C ARG A 336 0.68 0.62 7.82
N VAL A 337 -0.60 0.40 7.54
CA VAL A 337 -1.44 1.36 6.79
C VAL A 337 -1.61 2.66 7.56
N LEU A 338 -1.96 2.60 8.85
CA LEU A 338 -2.16 3.79 9.66
C LEU A 338 -0.85 4.53 9.97
N ASN A 339 0.28 3.83 10.06
CA ASN A 339 1.59 4.47 10.17
C ASN A 339 1.98 5.19 8.89
N LEU A 340 1.59 4.67 7.72
CA LEU A 340 1.73 5.41 6.47
C LEU A 340 0.93 6.72 6.51
N LEU A 341 -0.34 6.66 6.91
CA LEU A 341 -1.20 7.84 7.04
C LEU A 341 -0.70 8.86 8.08
N ASP A 342 -0.05 8.39 9.13
CA ASP A 342 0.52 9.24 10.19
C ASP A 342 1.93 9.78 9.84
N THR A 343 2.50 9.40 8.68
CA THR A 343 3.80 9.92 8.22
C THR A 343 3.68 11.43 7.97
N PRO A 344 4.47 12.29 8.63
CA PRO A 344 4.33 13.72 8.48
C PRO A 344 4.77 14.17 7.08
N ILE A 345 4.03 15.08 6.50
CA ILE A 345 4.44 15.82 5.30
C ILE A 345 5.36 16.93 5.80
N THR A 346 6.65 16.89 5.45
CA THR A 346 7.65 17.81 5.96
C THR A 346 7.78 19.07 5.12
N ILE A 347 7.53 18.96 3.81
CA ILE A 347 7.55 20.10 2.89
C ILE A 347 6.18 20.78 2.92
N ASN A 348 6.11 21.90 3.64
CA ASN A 348 4.88 22.68 3.71
C ASN A 348 4.68 23.43 2.38
N PRO A 349 3.48 23.38 1.78
CA PRO A 349 3.17 24.23 0.64
C PRO A 349 3.28 25.70 1.05
N GLY A 350 3.92 26.54 0.21
CA GLY A 350 3.89 27.99 0.39
C GLY A 350 2.48 28.54 0.11
N ASN A 351 2.27 29.78 0.51
CA ASN A 351 0.97 30.46 0.39
C ASN A 351 0.97 31.56 -0.70
N THR A 352 2.12 31.81 -1.35
CA THR A 352 2.21 32.83 -2.39
C THR A 352 1.91 32.21 -3.75
N ASP A 353 0.89 32.71 -4.42
CA ASP A 353 0.55 32.32 -5.79
C ASP A 353 1.60 32.86 -6.76
N LEU A 354 2.02 32.07 -7.70
CA LEU A 354 2.96 32.43 -8.76
C LEU A 354 2.33 32.14 -10.15
N PRO A 355 1.50 33.05 -10.69
CA PRO A 355 0.88 32.84 -12.00
C PRO A 355 1.94 32.71 -13.09
N VAL A 356 1.86 31.65 -13.88
CA VAL A 356 2.87 31.27 -14.90
C VAL A 356 3.14 32.43 -15.89
N GLU A 357 2.11 33.19 -16.26
CA GLU A 357 2.18 34.30 -17.21
C GLU A 357 2.99 35.51 -16.68
N LYS A 358 3.22 35.58 -15.37
CA LYS A 358 3.95 36.69 -14.73
C LYS A 358 5.39 36.34 -14.39
N VAL A 359 5.77 35.07 -14.56
CA VAL A 359 7.10 34.59 -14.20
C VAL A 359 8.10 34.97 -15.29
N ARG A 360 9.13 35.75 -14.90
CA ARG A 360 10.28 36.07 -15.75
C ARG A 360 11.30 34.95 -15.77
N GLY A 361 11.38 34.19 -14.66
CA GLY A 361 12.23 33.03 -14.50
C GLY A 361 13.65 33.35 -14.05
N GLU A 362 13.89 34.48 -13.37
CA GLU A 362 15.16 34.74 -12.70
C GLU A 362 15.30 33.81 -11.49
N ILE A 363 16.42 33.07 -11.39
CA ILE A 363 16.64 32.10 -10.30
C ILE A 363 17.96 32.45 -9.61
N ASN A 364 17.91 32.55 -8.27
CA ASN A 364 19.11 32.80 -7.47
C ASN A 364 19.23 31.79 -6.33
N PHE A 365 20.41 31.17 -6.24
CA PHE A 365 20.81 30.33 -5.12
C PHE A 365 21.74 31.15 -4.23
N HIS A 366 21.36 31.32 -2.95
CA HIS A 366 22.11 32.15 -2.02
C HIS A 366 22.73 31.29 -0.90
N ASN A 367 24.04 31.07 -0.98
CA ASN A 367 24.85 30.35 0.02
C ASN A 367 24.20 29.03 0.47
N ILE A 368 23.66 28.27 -0.47
CA ILE A 368 22.97 27.03 -0.15
C ILE A 368 23.92 25.95 0.31
N THR A 369 23.52 25.24 1.36
CA THR A 369 24.15 23.98 1.79
C THR A 369 23.08 22.92 1.90
N PHE A 370 23.38 21.72 1.41
CA PHE A 370 22.44 20.61 1.47
C PHE A 370 23.14 19.28 1.70
N ALA A 371 22.56 18.47 2.57
CA ALA A 371 22.94 17.06 2.79
C ALA A 371 21.69 16.18 2.74
N TYR A 372 21.80 15.01 2.10
CA TYR A 372 20.81 13.95 2.26
C TYR A 372 20.87 13.42 3.69
N LYS A 373 19.77 12.89 4.17
CA LYS A 373 19.67 12.32 5.52
C LYS A 373 20.82 11.35 5.81
N ASP A 374 21.45 11.52 6.95
CA ASP A 374 22.57 10.70 7.43
C ASP A 374 23.79 10.64 6.48
N ARG A 375 23.96 11.65 5.58
CA ARG A 375 25.11 11.76 4.65
C ARG A 375 25.84 13.07 4.83
N GLN A 376 27.08 13.11 4.32
CA GLN A 376 27.87 14.34 4.23
C GLN A 376 27.22 15.33 3.27
N PRO A 377 27.45 16.66 3.47
CA PRO A 377 26.95 17.68 2.55
C PRO A 377 27.37 17.44 1.11
N VAL A 378 26.37 17.41 0.21
CA VAL A 378 26.55 17.26 -1.23
C VAL A 378 26.69 18.63 -1.91
N ILE A 379 26.04 19.65 -1.38
CA ILE A 379 26.18 21.06 -1.81
C ILE A 379 26.71 21.84 -0.60
N LYS A 380 27.73 22.67 -0.82
CA LYS A 380 28.44 23.40 0.22
C LYS A 380 28.56 24.87 -0.14
N ASN A 381 27.85 25.71 0.62
CA ASN A 381 27.89 27.17 0.49
C ASN A 381 27.85 27.71 -0.95
N LEU A 382 27.00 27.08 -1.80
CA LEU A 382 26.92 27.37 -3.23
C LEU A 382 26.05 28.59 -3.48
N SER A 383 26.56 29.54 -4.26
CA SER A 383 25.80 30.67 -4.81
C SER A 383 25.83 30.65 -6.33
N LEU A 384 24.68 30.83 -6.95
CA LEU A 384 24.50 30.70 -8.39
C LEU A 384 23.38 31.63 -8.85
N GLU A 385 23.63 32.41 -9.90
CA GLU A 385 22.66 33.34 -10.49
C GLU A 385 22.30 32.90 -11.91
N LEU A 386 20.99 32.82 -12.18
CA LEU A 386 20.44 32.50 -13.48
C LEU A 386 19.51 33.64 -13.93
N PRO A 387 20.02 34.57 -14.75
CA PRO A 387 19.22 35.67 -15.27
C PRO A 387 18.05 35.17 -16.12
N ALA A 388 16.93 35.89 -16.09
CA ALA A 388 15.75 35.56 -16.87
C ALA A 388 16.04 35.46 -18.36
N GLY A 389 15.51 34.42 -19.02
CA GLY A 389 15.64 34.22 -20.48
C GLY A 389 17.03 33.77 -20.95
N LYS A 390 17.93 33.40 -20.03
CA LYS A 390 19.29 32.94 -20.33
C LYS A 390 19.43 31.44 -20.23
N THR A 391 20.33 30.86 -20.99
CA THR A 391 20.70 29.44 -20.93
C THR A 391 21.98 29.30 -20.14
N ILE A 392 21.86 28.66 -18.98
CA ILE A 392 22.99 28.38 -18.06
C ILE A 392 23.29 26.89 -18.06
N ALA A 393 24.54 26.54 -18.29
CA ALA A 393 24.99 25.17 -18.22
C ALA A 393 25.65 24.85 -16.87
N ILE A 394 25.38 23.68 -16.32
CA ILE A 394 26.03 23.15 -15.12
C ILE A 394 26.77 21.87 -15.50
N VAL A 395 28.10 21.89 -15.37
CA VAL A 395 28.98 20.76 -15.71
C VAL A 395 29.78 20.32 -14.48
N GLY A 396 30.34 19.14 -14.52
CA GLY A 396 31.17 18.60 -13.44
C GLY A 396 31.18 17.08 -13.45
N SER A 397 32.02 16.49 -12.61
CA SER A 397 32.15 15.05 -12.47
C SER A 397 30.85 14.39 -11.97
N THR A 398 30.71 13.06 -12.16
CA THR A 398 29.61 12.30 -11.56
C THR A 398 29.69 12.42 -10.03
N GLY A 399 28.56 12.71 -9.40
CA GLY A 399 28.51 12.90 -7.95
C GLY A 399 28.83 14.33 -7.47
N SER A 400 29.14 15.28 -8.36
CA SER A 400 29.42 16.67 -7.96
C SER A 400 28.24 17.45 -7.40
N GLY A 401 26.99 16.97 -7.55
CA GLY A 401 25.78 17.60 -7.00
C GLY A 401 24.81 18.20 -8.02
N LYS A 402 25.06 18.06 -9.33
CA LYS A 402 24.23 18.63 -10.43
C LYS A 402 22.74 18.27 -10.31
N SER A 403 22.42 17.00 -10.26
CA SER A 403 21.02 16.52 -10.13
C SER A 403 20.41 16.90 -8.77
N THR A 404 21.22 17.14 -7.75
CA THR A 404 20.76 17.65 -6.45
C THR A 404 20.26 19.09 -6.57
N LEU A 405 20.91 19.95 -7.36
CA LEU A 405 20.44 21.32 -7.62
C LEU A 405 19.05 21.30 -8.28
N VAL A 406 18.82 20.41 -9.23
CA VAL A 406 17.49 20.23 -9.87
C VAL A 406 16.43 19.81 -8.84
N LYS A 407 16.75 18.84 -7.97
CA LYS A 407 15.84 18.38 -6.92
C LYS A 407 15.51 19.49 -5.92
N LEU A 408 16.47 20.35 -5.60
CA LEU A 408 16.26 21.50 -4.71
C LEU A 408 15.41 22.58 -5.38
N LEU A 409 15.64 22.89 -6.66
CA LEU A 409 14.85 23.87 -7.41
C LEU A 409 13.38 23.43 -7.59
N LEU A 410 13.15 22.14 -7.84
CA LEU A 410 11.79 21.54 -7.89
C LEU A 410 11.17 21.37 -6.50
N ARG A 411 11.93 21.75 -5.46
CA ARG A 411 11.54 21.63 -4.07
C ARG A 411 11.05 20.20 -3.72
N PHE A 412 11.84 19.20 -4.17
CA PHE A 412 11.70 17.81 -3.73
C PHE A 412 12.39 17.57 -2.39
N TYR A 413 13.30 18.48 -2.04
CA TYR A 413 14.04 18.57 -0.78
C TYR A 413 14.13 20.03 -0.34
N GLU A 414 14.22 20.25 0.95
CA GLU A 414 14.52 21.58 1.52
C GLU A 414 16.03 21.74 1.71
N VAL A 415 16.55 22.94 1.48
CA VAL A 415 17.96 23.27 1.77
C VAL A 415 18.23 23.18 3.28
N THR A 416 19.45 22.78 3.66
CA THR A 416 19.88 22.76 5.07
C THR A 416 20.16 24.18 5.59
N SER A 417 20.76 25.03 4.75
CA SER A 417 20.97 26.44 4.99
C SER A 417 21.02 27.22 3.67
N GLY A 418 20.90 28.56 3.75
CA GLY A 418 20.74 29.41 2.59
C GLY A 418 19.30 29.42 2.09
N ASN A 419 19.07 30.02 0.94
CA ASN A 419 17.75 30.06 0.29
C ASN A 419 17.87 30.09 -1.24
N ILE A 420 16.77 29.64 -1.90
CA ILE A 420 16.63 29.69 -3.36
C ILE A 420 15.44 30.58 -3.67
N THR A 421 15.60 31.52 -4.61
CA THR A 421 14.54 32.43 -5.02
C THR A 421 14.21 32.27 -6.50
N VAL A 422 12.95 32.49 -6.85
CA VAL A 422 12.44 32.64 -8.23
C VAL A 422 11.79 34.02 -8.31
N ASP A 423 12.26 34.87 -9.20
CA ASP A 423 11.84 36.29 -9.33
C ASP A 423 11.83 37.03 -8.00
N ASN A 424 12.88 36.84 -7.18
CA ASN A 424 13.07 37.39 -5.84
C ASN A 424 12.08 36.86 -4.77
N ILE A 425 11.29 35.83 -5.04
CA ILE A 425 10.41 35.19 -4.07
C ILE A 425 11.08 33.88 -3.62
N ASP A 426 11.23 33.72 -2.31
CA ASP A 426 11.78 32.48 -1.74
C ASP A 426 10.89 31.27 -2.07
N LEU A 427 11.51 30.14 -2.52
CA LEU A 427 10.80 28.92 -2.87
C LEU A 427 9.92 28.40 -1.74
N GLN A 428 10.31 28.63 -0.48
CA GLN A 428 9.53 28.18 0.68
C GLN A 428 8.18 28.91 0.79
N ASN A 429 8.07 30.10 0.24
CA ASN A 429 6.85 30.90 0.27
C ASN A 429 5.94 30.62 -0.93
N ILE A 430 6.46 30.07 -2.03
CA ILE A 430 5.69 29.82 -3.27
C ILE A 430 4.86 28.53 -3.10
N SER A 431 3.62 28.56 -3.61
CA SER A 431 2.80 27.37 -3.76
C SER A 431 3.54 26.29 -4.55
N LEU A 432 3.64 25.07 -4.02
CA LEU A 432 4.34 23.96 -4.70
C LEU A 432 3.75 23.65 -6.09
N GLN A 433 2.45 23.84 -6.27
CA GLN A 433 1.78 23.60 -7.55
C GLN A 433 2.21 24.64 -8.57
N ASP A 434 2.25 25.92 -8.20
CA ASP A 434 2.61 26.98 -9.10
C ASP A 434 4.10 26.93 -9.42
N LEU A 435 4.97 26.72 -8.42
CA LEU A 435 6.39 26.50 -8.66
C LEU A 435 6.63 25.41 -9.71
N ARG A 436 6.02 24.24 -9.52
CA ARG A 436 6.20 23.12 -10.44
C ARG A 436 5.50 23.32 -11.78
N ARG A 437 4.46 24.15 -11.87
CA ARG A 437 3.87 24.58 -13.16
C ARG A 437 4.84 25.45 -13.97
N CYS A 438 5.56 26.35 -13.28
CA CYS A 438 6.52 27.24 -13.93
C CYS A 438 7.78 26.54 -14.41
N ILE A 439 8.07 25.31 -13.97
CA ILE A 439 9.29 24.56 -14.30
C ILE A 439 8.96 23.35 -15.17
N GLY A 440 9.56 23.28 -16.37
CA GLY A 440 9.56 22.08 -17.21
C GLY A 440 10.82 21.26 -16.99
N LEU A 441 10.69 19.96 -16.81
CA LEU A 441 11.81 19.04 -16.67
C LEU A 441 11.84 18.05 -17.84
N VAL A 442 12.97 18.01 -18.54
CA VAL A 442 13.33 16.91 -19.44
C VAL A 442 14.42 16.10 -18.73
N SER A 443 14.05 14.95 -18.18
CA SER A 443 14.95 14.12 -17.39
C SER A 443 15.79 13.19 -18.25
N GLN A 444 16.92 12.75 -17.71
CA GLN A 444 17.80 11.72 -18.28
C GLN A 444 17.05 10.40 -18.47
N ASP A 445 16.43 9.91 -17.39
CA ASP A 445 15.61 8.70 -17.39
C ASP A 445 14.16 9.07 -17.66
N VAL A 446 13.74 8.92 -18.94
CA VAL A 446 12.36 9.22 -19.34
C VAL A 446 11.42 8.13 -18.91
N PHE A 447 10.48 8.49 -18.03
CA PHE A 447 9.37 7.63 -17.66
C PHE A 447 8.13 7.91 -18.51
N LEU A 448 7.63 6.86 -19.19
CA LEU A 448 6.34 6.89 -19.87
C LEU A 448 5.34 6.03 -19.12
N PHE A 449 4.14 6.57 -18.90
CA PHE A 449 3.03 5.83 -18.31
C PHE A 449 2.48 4.81 -19.31
N HIS A 450 1.98 3.71 -18.83
CA HIS A 450 1.22 2.78 -19.68
C HIS A 450 -0.03 3.50 -20.20
N GLY A 451 -0.12 3.64 -21.51
CA GLY A 451 -1.17 4.37 -22.21
C GLY A 451 -0.73 4.70 -23.63
N THR A 452 -1.47 5.56 -24.31
CA THR A 452 -1.18 5.97 -25.68
C THR A 452 -0.03 7.00 -25.74
N VAL A 453 0.54 7.20 -26.92
CA VAL A 453 1.51 8.28 -27.16
C VAL A 453 0.87 9.63 -26.88
N ALA A 454 -0.39 9.84 -27.33
CA ALA A 454 -1.14 11.07 -27.09
C ALA A 454 -1.30 11.37 -25.60
N GLU A 455 -1.76 10.40 -24.79
CA GLU A 455 -1.89 10.54 -23.34
C GLU A 455 -0.55 10.88 -22.68
N ASN A 456 0.53 10.26 -23.15
CA ASN A 456 1.85 10.54 -22.64
C ASN A 456 2.35 11.95 -22.94
N ILE A 457 2.04 12.52 -24.10
CA ILE A 457 2.34 13.92 -24.42
C ILE A 457 1.41 14.85 -23.63
N ALA A 458 0.11 14.55 -23.57
CA ALA A 458 -0.89 15.32 -22.84
C ALA A 458 -0.61 15.44 -21.32
N TYR A 459 0.30 14.62 -20.78
CA TYR A 459 0.77 14.77 -19.40
C TYR A 459 1.44 16.13 -19.13
N GLY A 460 1.88 16.85 -20.16
CA GLY A 460 2.34 18.23 -20.07
C GLY A 460 1.21 19.23 -19.80
N SER A 461 0.01 18.97 -20.35
CA SER A 461 -1.21 19.76 -20.15
C SER A 461 -2.44 18.90 -20.38
N PHE A 462 -3.16 18.55 -19.31
CA PHE A 462 -4.32 17.64 -19.38
C PHE A 462 -5.52 18.18 -20.14
N ASN A 463 -5.56 19.49 -20.41
CA ASN A 463 -6.64 20.15 -21.17
C ASN A 463 -6.28 20.39 -22.64
N ALA A 464 -5.12 19.90 -23.09
CA ALA A 464 -4.66 20.09 -24.46
C ALA A 464 -5.52 19.32 -25.47
N ASN A 465 -5.82 19.95 -26.59
CA ASN A 465 -6.51 19.31 -27.70
C ASN A 465 -5.51 18.58 -28.63
N ASP A 466 -6.03 17.74 -29.53
CA ASP A 466 -5.21 16.92 -30.42
C ASP A 466 -4.28 17.76 -31.33
N ARG A 467 -4.69 18.98 -31.70
CA ARG A 467 -3.85 19.88 -32.51
C ARG A 467 -2.67 20.39 -31.71
N GLU A 468 -2.86 20.72 -30.44
CA GLU A 468 -1.78 21.16 -29.54
C GLU A 468 -0.80 20.03 -29.29
N ILE A 469 -1.30 18.80 -29.04
CA ILE A 469 -0.48 17.59 -28.88
C ILE A 469 0.35 17.35 -30.15
N MET A 470 -0.26 17.39 -31.34
CA MET A 470 0.44 17.21 -32.59
C MET A 470 1.47 18.33 -32.86
N ASN A 471 1.16 19.57 -32.52
CA ASN A 471 2.11 20.69 -32.68
C ASN A 471 3.30 20.52 -31.74
N ALA A 472 3.09 20.16 -30.48
CA ALA A 472 4.16 19.87 -29.54
C ALA A 472 5.04 18.71 -30.03
N ALA A 473 4.45 17.67 -30.60
CA ALA A 473 5.17 16.55 -31.19
C ALA A 473 5.98 16.94 -32.42
N LYS A 474 5.47 17.85 -33.27
CA LYS A 474 6.21 18.37 -34.43
C LYS A 474 7.43 19.19 -34.01
N VAL A 475 7.27 20.08 -33.04
CA VAL A 475 8.38 20.88 -32.50
C VAL A 475 9.44 19.98 -31.84
N ALA A 476 9.01 18.91 -31.21
CA ALA A 476 9.89 17.91 -30.60
C ALA A 476 10.49 16.91 -31.60
N GLU A 477 10.29 17.11 -32.92
CA GLU A 477 10.75 16.17 -33.98
C GLU A 477 10.22 14.73 -33.75
N ALA A 478 9.06 14.60 -33.08
CA ALA A 478 8.46 13.31 -32.70
C ALA A 478 7.37 12.89 -33.71
N HIS A 479 6.73 13.82 -34.41
CA HIS A 479 5.56 13.56 -35.25
C HIS A 479 5.80 12.47 -36.30
N GLU A 480 6.92 12.51 -36.98
CA GLU A 480 7.22 11.60 -38.08
C GLU A 480 7.30 10.15 -37.61
N PHE A 481 8.08 9.87 -36.54
CA PHE A 481 8.14 8.51 -36.03
C PHE A 481 6.82 8.06 -35.44
N ILE A 482 6.04 8.96 -34.79
CA ILE A 482 4.72 8.62 -34.23
C ILE A 482 3.80 8.16 -35.35
N MET A 483 3.78 8.82 -36.49
CA MET A 483 2.95 8.42 -37.63
C MET A 483 3.38 7.09 -38.26
N GLN A 484 4.62 6.65 -38.05
CA GLN A 484 5.10 5.33 -38.47
C GLN A 484 4.70 4.21 -37.52
N LEU A 485 4.22 4.53 -36.29
CA LEU A 485 3.72 3.51 -35.36
C LEU A 485 2.38 2.94 -35.85
N PRO A 486 2.06 1.67 -35.52
CA PRO A 486 0.87 0.99 -36.06
C PRO A 486 -0.46 1.73 -35.90
N GLN A 487 -0.61 2.54 -34.84
CA GLN A 487 -1.82 3.31 -34.53
C GLN A 487 -1.51 4.80 -34.35
N GLY A 488 -0.36 5.28 -34.84
CA GLY A 488 0.05 6.67 -34.68
C GLY A 488 0.03 7.12 -33.23
N TYR A 489 -0.66 8.23 -32.95
CA TYR A 489 -0.81 8.79 -31.60
C TYR A 489 -1.56 7.89 -30.61
N GLU A 490 -2.42 6.98 -31.09
CA GLU A 490 -3.17 6.01 -30.28
C GLU A 490 -2.36 4.74 -29.96
N THR A 491 -1.11 4.66 -30.41
CA THR A 491 -0.24 3.51 -30.10
C THR A 491 0.06 3.45 -28.62
N ILE A 492 -0.20 2.28 -28.01
CA ILE A 492 0.11 2.01 -26.59
C ILE A 492 1.61 1.76 -26.45
N VAL A 493 2.28 2.60 -25.66
CA VAL A 493 3.73 2.58 -25.47
C VAL A 493 4.25 1.42 -24.60
N GLY A 494 3.35 0.72 -23.91
CA GLY A 494 3.71 -0.36 -22.97
C GLY A 494 4.18 0.16 -21.62
N GLU A 495 4.56 -0.77 -20.74
CA GLU A 495 5.08 -0.44 -19.41
C GLU A 495 6.41 0.31 -19.54
N ARG A 496 6.52 1.48 -18.91
CA ARG A 496 7.70 2.39 -18.98
C ARG A 496 8.16 2.72 -20.40
N GLY A 497 7.27 2.59 -21.39
CA GLY A 497 7.59 2.87 -22.79
C GLY A 497 8.54 1.85 -23.44
N GLN A 498 8.57 0.60 -22.97
CA GLN A 498 9.48 -0.44 -23.44
C GLN A 498 9.35 -0.79 -24.93
N LYS A 499 8.23 -0.41 -25.57
CA LYS A 499 8.02 -0.62 -27.01
C LYS A 499 8.71 0.45 -27.88
N LEU A 500 9.29 1.48 -27.27
CA LEU A 500 9.92 2.61 -27.95
C LEU A 500 11.44 2.61 -27.73
N SER A 501 12.19 3.12 -28.71
CA SER A 501 13.62 3.35 -28.54
C SER A 501 13.91 4.46 -27.52
N GLY A 502 15.13 4.54 -27.00
CA GLY A 502 15.57 5.59 -26.08
C GLY A 502 15.30 7.00 -26.64
N GLY A 503 15.68 7.25 -27.90
CA GLY A 503 15.46 8.53 -28.54
C GLY A 503 13.99 8.87 -28.84
N GLN A 504 13.15 7.85 -29.11
CA GLN A 504 11.71 8.05 -29.23
C GLN A 504 11.09 8.47 -27.89
N ARG A 505 11.47 7.80 -26.78
CA ARG A 505 11.02 8.19 -25.44
C ARG A 505 11.44 9.62 -25.11
N GLN A 506 12.70 9.98 -25.42
CA GLN A 506 13.24 11.32 -25.17
C GLN A 506 12.45 12.40 -25.91
N ARG A 507 12.16 12.20 -27.21
CA ARG A 507 11.36 13.15 -28.00
C ARG A 507 9.93 13.31 -27.49
N ILE A 508 9.32 12.25 -26.94
CA ILE A 508 8.03 12.35 -26.25
C ILE A 508 8.16 13.17 -24.95
N ALA A 509 9.23 13.02 -24.19
CA ALA A 509 9.46 13.83 -22.99
C ALA A 509 9.67 15.31 -23.34
N ILE A 510 10.37 15.61 -24.44
CA ILE A 510 10.52 16.97 -24.96
C ILE A 510 9.14 17.52 -25.40
N ALA A 511 8.32 16.73 -26.10
CA ALA A 511 6.96 17.13 -26.47
C ALA A 511 6.09 17.47 -25.24
N ARG A 512 6.20 16.72 -24.14
CA ARG A 512 5.56 17.07 -22.84
C ARG A 512 5.99 18.45 -22.34
N ALA A 513 7.30 18.72 -22.38
CA ALA A 513 7.85 19.99 -21.89
C ALA A 513 7.40 21.15 -22.79
N ILE A 514 7.34 20.96 -24.11
CA ILE A 514 6.82 21.94 -25.09
C ILE A 514 5.35 22.23 -24.82
N LEU A 515 4.54 21.18 -24.66
CA LEU A 515 3.10 21.32 -24.43
C LEU A 515 2.80 22.04 -23.12
N LYS A 516 3.61 21.82 -22.09
CA LYS A 516 3.52 22.50 -20.80
C LYS A 516 3.82 23.99 -20.90
N ASN A 517 4.68 24.40 -21.83
CA ASN A 517 5.09 25.78 -22.11
C ASN A 517 5.57 26.57 -20.86
N PRO A 518 6.54 26.05 -20.08
CA PRO A 518 6.98 26.69 -18.85
C PRO A 518 7.97 27.83 -19.10
N PRO A 519 8.02 28.90 -18.27
CA PRO A 519 9.02 29.95 -18.34
C PRO A 519 10.44 29.49 -17.93
N ILE A 520 10.55 28.45 -17.14
CA ILE A 520 11.81 27.86 -16.68
C ILE A 520 11.90 26.43 -17.21
N LEU A 521 13.04 26.08 -17.82
CA LEU A 521 13.29 24.76 -18.40
C LEU A 521 14.53 24.12 -17.78
N ILE A 522 14.44 22.86 -17.40
CA ILE A 522 15.55 22.06 -16.92
C ILE A 522 15.77 20.91 -17.91
N LEU A 523 16.99 20.82 -18.44
CA LEU A 523 17.43 19.78 -19.36
C LEU A 523 18.49 18.93 -18.64
N ASP A 524 18.12 17.74 -18.19
CA ASP A 524 19.03 16.81 -17.50
C ASP A 524 19.45 15.70 -18.46
N GLU A 525 20.67 15.79 -19.01
CA GLU A 525 21.28 14.80 -19.93
C GLU A 525 20.41 14.35 -21.12
N ALA A 526 19.71 15.27 -21.75
CA ALA A 526 18.69 15.00 -22.75
C ALA A 526 19.16 14.23 -24.01
N THR A 527 20.45 13.90 -24.16
CA THR A 527 21.03 13.28 -25.38
C THR A 527 21.85 12.01 -25.12
N SER A 528 21.80 11.42 -23.91
CA SER A 528 22.56 10.20 -23.62
C SER A 528 21.96 8.96 -24.31
N ALA A 529 22.81 8.11 -24.94
CA ALA A 529 22.47 6.81 -25.50
C ALA A 529 21.53 6.77 -26.72
N VAL A 530 21.65 7.73 -27.66
CA VAL A 530 20.92 7.75 -28.94
C VAL A 530 21.89 7.76 -30.14
N ASP A 531 21.43 7.32 -31.29
CA ASP A 531 22.15 7.41 -32.56
C ASP A 531 22.32 8.87 -33.03
N ASN A 532 23.32 9.12 -33.88
CA ASN A 532 23.69 10.49 -34.32
C ASN A 532 22.54 11.25 -34.99
N GLU A 533 21.68 10.59 -35.78
CA GLU A 533 20.55 11.22 -36.45
C GLU A 533 19.48 11.67 -35.44
N THR A 534 19.14 10.78 -34.51
CA THR A 534 18.22 11.08 -33.39
C THR A 534 18.80 12.16 -32.48
N GLU A 535 20.11 12.16 -32.23
CA GLU A 535 20.78 13.20 -31.45
C GLU A 535 20.65 14.58 -32.13
N ALA A 536 20.85 14.67 -33.44
CA ALA A 536 20.68 15.90 -34.19
C ALA A 536 19.21 16.39 -34.14
N ALA A 537 18.24 15.50 -34.24
CA ALA A 537 16.82 15.85 -34.12
C ALA A 537 16.48 16.38 -32.71
N ILE A 538 16.99 15.73 -31.66
CA ILE A 538 16.84 16.17 -30.25
C ILE A 538 17.48 17.56 -30.08
N ALA A 539 18.70 17.78 -30.60
CA ALA A 539 19.40 19.06 -30.48
C ALA A 539 18.58 20.19 -31.12
N ARG A 540 18.06 20.01 -32.36
CA ARG A 540 17.19 20.98 -32.99
C ARG A 540 15.92 21.29 -32.19
N SER A 541 15.32 20.27 -31.58
CA SER A 541 14.13 20.46 -30.73
C SER A 541 14.47 21.25 -29.46
N LEU A 542 15.64 20.96 -28.84
CA LEU A 542 16.11 21.67 -27.65
C LEU A 542 16.41 23.14 -27.96
N GLU A 543 17.06 23.45 -29.07
CA GLU A 543 17.29 24.83 -29.50
C GLU A 543 15.98 25.61 -29.67
N ARG A 544 14.94 25.01 -30.23
CA ARG A 544 13.62 25.64 -30.37
C ARG A 544 12.91 25.88 -29.06
N ILE A 545 13.05 24.95 -28.10
CA ILE A 545 12.33 25.04 -26.79
C ILE A 545 13.01 26.02 -25.83
N THR A 546 14.31 26.30 -25.98
CA THR A 546 15.07 27.19 -25.07
C THR A 546 14.84 28.67 -25.38
N VAL A 547 14.33 29.04 -26.56
CA VAL A 547 14.08 30.45 -26.95
C VAL A 547 13.11 31.10 -25.96
N ASP A 548 13.47 32.32 -25.50
CA ASP A 548 12.71 33.16 -24.56
C ASP A 548 12.40 32.48 -23.21
N ARG A 549 13.23 31.51 -22.75
CA ARG A 549 13.08 30.82 -21.47
C ARG A 549 14.38 30.76 -20.69
N THR A 550 14.25 30.83 -19.39
CA THR A 550 15.39 30.54 -18.53
C THR A 550 15.66 29.05 -18.54
N THR A 551 16.83 28.65 -19.03
CA THR A 551 17.17 27.24 -19.20
C THR A 551 18.36 26.84 -18.36
N ILE A 552 18.21 25.75 -17.62
CA ILE A 552 19.30 25.06 -16.90
C ILE A 552 19.63 23.79 -17.68
N ALA A 553 20.81 23.74 -18.28
CA ALA A 553 21.30 22.57 -18.98
C ALA A 553 22.33 21.83 -18.13
N ILE A 554 21.99 20.63 -17.66
CA ILE A 554 22.93 19.70 -17.06
C ILE A 554 23.40 18.76 -18.16
N ALA A 555 24.65 18.91 -18.57
CA ALA A 555 25.13 18.17 -19.71
C ALA A 555 26.29 17.23 -19.35
N HIS A 556 26.16 15.99 -19.80
CA HIS A 556 27.28 15.07 -19.96
C HIS A 556 27.99 15.22 -21.31
N ARG A 557 27.29 15.76 -22.33
CA ARG A 557 27.88 16.08 -23.64
C ARG A 557 28.09 17.58 -23.75
N LEU A 558 29.36 17.97 -23.76
CA LEU A 558 29.75 19.38 -23.77
C LEU A 558 29.37 20.09 -25.07
N SER A 559 29.15 19.37 -26.17
CA SER A 559 28.65 19.93 -27.45
C SER A 559 27.30 20.65 -27.28
N THR A 560 26.46 20.17 -26.37
CA THR A 560 25.10 20.72 -26.13
C THR A 560 25.12 22.06 -25.40
N ILE A 561 26.21 22.36 -24.66
CA ILE A 561 26.32 23.56 -23.80
C ILE A 561 27.25 24.62 -24.36
N ARG A 562 27.86 24.37 -25.52
CA ARG A 562 28.80 25.32 -26.14
C ARG A 562 28.21 26.73 -26.32
N ASN A 563 26.92 26.78 -26.65
CA ASN A 563 26.19 28.04 -26.92
C ASN A 563 25.48 28.59 -25.67
N SER A 564 25.81 28.11 -24.47
CA SER A 564 25.22 28.63 -23.23
C SER A 564 25.77 30.02 -22.91
N ASP A 565 24.91 30.89 -22.36
CA ASP A 565 25.31 32.25 -21.96
C ASP A 565 26.36 32.23 -20.82
N CYS A 566 26.29 31.23 -19.93
CA CYS A 566 27.31 31.00 -18.92
C CYS A 566 27.36 29.49 -18.57
N ILE A 567 28.55 29.02 -18.23
CA ILE A 567 28.81 27.65 -17.81
C ILE A 567 29.37 27.70 -16.38
N TYR A 568 28.79 26.97 -15.46
CA TYR A 568 29.30 26.77 -14.12
C TYR A 568 29.88 25.36 -13.96
N VAL A 569 31.09 25.29 -13.47
CA VAL A 569 31.77 24.01 -13.18
C VAL A 569 31.61 23.69 -11.72
N LEU A 570 30.94 22.58 -11.46
CA LEU A 570 30.64 22.08 -10.13
C LEU A 570 31.59 20.94 -9.75
N GLU A 571 32.35 21.09 -8.67
CA GLU A 571 33.21 20.07 -8.13
C GLU A 571 33.02 19.95 -6.61
N TYR A 572 32.80 18.73 -6.10
CA TYR A 572 32.57 18.43 -4.68
C TYR A 572 31.53 19.32 -3.96
N GLY A 573 30.51 19.79 -4.72
CA GLY A 573 29.40 20.59 -4.20
C GLY A 573 29.67 22.09 -4.18
N GLU A 574 30.75 22.56 -4.77
CA GLU A 574 31.14 23.96 -4.88
C GLU A 574 31.32 24.38 -6.35
N ILE A 575 31.09 25.65 -6.69
CA ILE A 575 31.39 26.19 -8.01
C ILE A 575 32.88 26.58 -8.03
N VAL A 576 33.64 25.97 -8.91
CA VAL A 576 35.10 26.16 -9.03
C VAL A 576 35.49 27.04 -10.22
N GLU A 577 34.69 27.04 -11.29
CA GLU A 577 34.89 27.85 -12.48
C GLU A 577 33.56 28.36 -13.01
N SER A 578 33.53 29.56 -13.59
CA SER A 578 32.37 30.09 -14.29
C SER A 578 32.82 31.02 -15.44
N GLY A 579 32.07 31.00 -16.55
CA GLY A 579 32.34 31.82 -17.72
C GLY A 579 31.70 31.25 -18.97
N THR A 580 31.99 31.87 -20.12
CA THR A 580 31.60 31.36 -21.43
C THR A 580 32.48 30.18 -21.86
N HIS A 581 32.08 29.47 -22.90
CA HIS A 581 32.83 28.35 -23.46
C HIS A 581 34.28 28.75 -23.83
N GLU A 582 34.46 29.89 -24.50
CA GLU A 582 35.75 30.38 -24.92
C GLU A 582 36.63 30.77 -23.74
N GLU A 583 36.10 31.52 -22.76
CA GLU A 583 36.82 31.93 -21.55
C GLU A 583 37.31 30.75 -20.75
N LEU A 584 36.46 29.72 -20.56
CA LEU A 584 36.82 28.53 -19.81
C LEU A 584 37.84 27.64 -20.53
N LEU A 585 37.86 27.64 -21.85
CA LEU A 585 38.90 26.96 -22.62
C LEU A 585 40.27 27.69 -22.52
N GLU A 586 40.26 29.02 -22.57
CA GLU A 586 41.47 29.83 -22.39
C GLU A 586 42.04 29.72 -20.98
N HIS A 587 41.16 29.63 -19.95
CA HIS A 587 41.56 29.42 -18.58
C HIS A 587 42.27 28.09 -18.35
N ASN A 588 42.07 27.12 -19.24
CA ASN A 588 42.74 25.82 -19.24
C ASN A 588 42.58 25.01 -17.94
N GLY A 589 41.44 25.16 -17.27
CA GLY A 589 41.09 24.54 -15.99
C GLY A 589 40.39 23.18 -16.12
N ILE A 590 39.49 22.91 -15.18
CA ILE A 590 38.70 21.67 -15.11
C ILE A 590 37.79 21.54 -16.34
N TYR A 591 37.11 22.63 -16.73
CA TYR A 591 36.27 22.64 -17.92
C TYR A 591 37.04 22.25 -19.18
N ALA A 592 38.19 22.86 -19.41
CA ALA A 592 39.04 22.56 -20.55
C ALA A 592 39.51 21.10 -20.55
N SER A 593 39.79 20.55 -19.39
CA SER A 593 40.14 19.13 -19.23
C SER A 593 38.98 18.20 -19.59
N LEU A 594 37.76 18.48 -19.11
CA LEU A 594 36.54 17.74 -19.45
C LEU A 594 36.24 17.82 -20.93
N TRP A 595 36.41 18.99 -21.56
CA TRP A 595 36.22 19.21 -22.98
C TRP A 595 37.17 18.36 -23.83
N ARG A 596 38.48 18.34 -23.50
CA ARG A 596 39.47 17.55 -24.23
C ARG A 596 39.17 16.06 -24.18
N VAL A 597 38.77 15.56 -23.03
CA VAL A 597 38.38 14.15 -22.87
C VAL A 597 37.20 13.80 -23.77
N GLN A 598 36.19 14.66 -23.84
CA GLN A 598 34.98 14.38 -24.64
C GLN A 598 35.17 14.63 -26.15
N SER A 599 35.99 15.60 -26.53
CA SER A 599 36.27 15.90 -27.93
C SER A 599 37.27 14.93 -28.56
N GLY A 600 37.82 13.96 -27.81
CA GLY A 600 38.81 12.99 -28.30
C GLY A 600 40.18 13.61 -28.57
N LEU A 601 40.38 14.86 -28.19
CA LEU A 601 41.69 15.51 -28.27
C LEU A 601 42.54 14.90 -27.14
N LYS A 602 43.49 14.02 -27.49
CA LYS A 602 44.46 13.45 -26.54
C LYS A 602 45.15 14.59 -25.78
N SER A 603 45.23 14.46 -24.46
CA SER A 603 46.12 15.31 -23.69
C SER A 603 47.51 15.20 -24.27
N VAL A 604 47.98 16.24 -24.95
CA VAL A 604 49.40 16.45 -25.15
C VAL A 604 49.88 16.96 -23.81
N ASN A 605 50.24 16.01 -22.94
CA ASN A 605 51.42 16.21 -22.08
C ASN A 605 51.65 14.97 -21.21
N SER A 606 52.82 14.54 -21.36
CA SER A 606 53.69 13.63 -20.58
C SER A 606 53.68 13.87 -19.09
#